data_739014d13bd7c34d0e89530f663bf683
#
_entry.id   739014d13bd7c34d0e89530f663bf683
#
_cell.length_a   1.000
_cell.length_b   1.000
_cell.length_c   1.000
_cell.angle_alpha   90.00
_cell.angle_beta   90.00
_cell.angle_gamma   90.00
#
_symmetry.space_group_name_H-M   'P 1'
#
loop_
_entity.id
_entity.type
_entity.pdbx_description
1 polymer ?
#
loop_
_entity_poly.entity_id
_entity_poly.type
_entity_poly.pdbx_seq_one_letter_code
_entity_poly.pdbx_strand_id
1 'polypeptide(L)'
;MTRMTDEQWRAFVSAGTRTGKLATVRGDGSPHVVPIWFLLDGDSFVFNTGKDTVKGRNLARDGRVSLCVDDDTPPFAFVSLSGHAELSEDPAELRHWAGRIGARYMGEDRADEFGERNGVPGELLVRVRIEKVIAKGGVAD
;
A
#
# COMPACT_ATOMS: atom_id res chain seq x y z
N MET A 1 13.59 13.11 -17.52
CA MET A 1 13.14 12.54 -16.23
C MET A 1 13.26 13.59 -15.14
N THR A 2 12.18 13.83 -14.43
CA THR A 2 12.11 14.91 -13.42
C THR A 2 11.74 14.32 -12.07
N ARG A 3 12.45 14.75 -11.03
CA ARG A 3 12.11 14.37 -9.65
C ARG A 3 10.80 15.05 -9.24
N MET A 4 9.89 14.29 -8.65
CA MET A 4 8.65 14.84 -8.10
C MET A 4 8.89 15.51 -6.73
N THR A 5 8.15 16.58 -6.46
CA THR A 5 8.07 17.18 -5.12
C THR A 5 7.24 16.28 -4.20
N ASP A 6 7.28 16.54 -2.89
CA ASP A 6 6.45 15.80 -1.93
C ASP A 6 4.96 15.91 -2.24
N GLU A 7 4.49 17.09 -2.59
CA GLU A 7 3.09 17.29 -2.99
C GLU A 7 2.75 16.48 -4.24
N GLN A 8 3.63 16.48 -5.22
CA GLN A 8 3.41 15.76 -6.48
C GLN A 8 3.35 14.25 -6.30
N TRP A 9 4.30 13.66 -5.57
CA TRP A 9 4.26 12.20 -5.42
C TRP A 9 3.09 11.74 -4.53
N ARG A 10 2.70 12.53 -3.52
CA ARG A 10 1.53 12.20 -2.70
C ARG A 10 0.25 12.21 -3.53
N ALA A 11 0.08 13.21 -4.37
CA ALA A 11 -1.04 13.28 -5.30
C ALA A 11 -1.03 12.12 -6.31
N PHE A 12 0.15 11.80 -6.83
CA PHE A 12 0.33 10.72 -7.81
C PHE A 12 -0.10 9.35 -7.26
N VAL A 13 0.39 8.96 -6.08
CA VAL A 13 0.07 7.65 -5.51
C VAL A 13 -1.38 7.55 -5.04
N SER A 14 -2.03 8.69 -4.78
CA SER A 14 -3.41 8.75 -4.31
C SER A 14 -4.42 8.91 -5.44
N ALA A 15 -3.97 9.10 -6.67
CA ALA A 15 -4.86 9.36 -7.81
C ALA A 15 -5.60 8.09 -8.25
N GLY A 16 -6.93 8.20 -8.40
CA GLY A 16 -7.77 7.12 -8.92
C GLY A 16 -7.59 5.81 -8.16
N THR A 17 -7.55 4.74 -8.91
CA THR A 17 -7.47 3.38 -8.38
C THR A 17 -6.11 2.73 -8.65
N ARG A 18 -5.04 3.52 -8.71
CA ARG A 18 -3.70 2.96 -8.87
C ARG A 18 -3.39 2.00 -7.73
N THR A 19 -3.03 0.77 -8.09
CA THR A 19 -2.58 -0.21 -7.09
C THR A 19 -1.10 0.00 -6.76
N GLY A 20 -0.71 -0.40 -5.57
CA GLY A 20 0.70 -0.46 -5.19
C GLY A 20 1.23 -1.87 -5.39
N LYS A 21 2.41 -2.01 -6.00
CA LYS A 21 3.10 -3.30 -6.11
C LYS A 21 3.97 -3.42 -4.88
N LEU A 22 3.58 -4.31 -3.98
CA LEU A 22 4.19 -4.47 -2.67
C LEU A 22 5.23 -5.60 -2.69
N ALA A 23 6.46 -5.26 -2.34
CA ALA A 23 7.53 -6.23 -2.16
C ALA A 23 7.73 -6.53 -0.68
N THR A 24 7.78 -7.80 -0.34
CA THR A 24 8.09 -8.31 1.00
C THR A 24 9.15 -9.41 0.89
N VAL A 25 9.71 -9.84 2.01
CA VAL A 25 10.84 -10.77 2.06
C VAL A 25 10.39 -12.12 2.61
N ARG A 26 10.58 -13.19 1.81
CA ARG A 26 10.30 -14.56 2.25
C ARG A 26 11.36 -15.05 3.27
N GLY A 27 11.05 -16.13 3.96
CA GLY A 27 11.93 -16.71 4.97
C GLY A 27 13.33 -17.08 4.46
N ASP A 28 13.46 -17.42 3.17
CA ASP A 28 14.74 -17.72 2.54
C ASP A 28 15.46 -16.49 1.99
N GLY A 29 14.89 -15.30 2.19
CA GLY A 29 15.45 -14.04 1.70
C GLY A 29 15.01 -13.66 0.30
N SER A 30 14.25 -14.52 -0.41
CA SER A 30 13.78 -14.18 -1.75
C SER A 30 12.64 -13.15 -1.70
N PRO A 31 12.55 -12.26 -2.71
CA PRO A 31 11.48 -11.27 -2.74
C PRO A 31 10.16 -11.86 -3.19
N HIS A 32 9.07 -11.27 -2.69
CA HIS A 32 7.70 -11.57 -3.11
C HIS A 32 7.03 -10.27 -3.50
N VAL A 33 6.37 -10.21 -4.64
CA VAL A 33 5.70 -9.00 -5.15
C VAL A 33 4.27 -9.32 -5.56
N VAL A 34 3.31 -8.53 -5.06
CA VAL A 34 1.90 -8.60 -5.45
C VAL A 34 1.29 -7.19 -5.46
N PRO A 35 0.25 -6.93 -6.28
CA PRO A 35 -0.48 -5.67 -6.19
C PRO A 35 -1.36 -5.64 -4.94
N ILE A 36 -1.49 -4.46 -4.35
CA ILE A 36 -2.36 -4.22 -3.20
C ILE A 36 -3.20 -2.95 -3.41
N TRP A 37 -4.30 -2.89 -2.68
CA TRP A 37 -5.03 -1.64 -2.44
C TRP A 37 -4.44 -0.98 -1.20
N PHE A 38 -4.28 0.32 -1.23
CA PHE A 38 -3.68 1.06 -0.11
C PHE A 38 -4.19 2.51 -0.05
N LEU A 39 -3.94 3.15 1.07
CA LEU A 39 -4.15 4.59 1.26
C LEU A 39 -2.93 5.21 1.91
N LEU A 40 -2.67 6.47 1.61
CA LEU A 40 -1.75 7.26 2.43
C LEU A 40 -2.48 7.73 3.70
N ASP A 41 -1.73 7.79 4.79
CA ASP A 41 -2.16 8.38 6.06
C ASP A 41 -0.97 9.15 6.64
N GLY A 42 -0.91 10.45 6.35
CA GLY A 42 0.23 11.27 6.73
C GLY A 42 1.53 10.73 6.11
N ASP A 43 2.50 10.42 6.96
CA ASP A 43 3.81 9.90 6.55
C ASP A 43 3.85 8.37 6.45
N SER A 44 2.69 7.74 6.43
CA SER A 44 2.56 6.28 6.32
C SER A 44 1.68 5.90 5.14
N PHE A 45 1.81 4.68 4.66
CA PHE A 45 0.76 4.06 3.87
C PHE A 45 0.17 2.87 4.63
N VAL A 46 -1.11 2.59 4.34
CA VAL A 46 -1.91 1.62 5.10
C VAL A 46 -2.59 0.67 4.13
N PHE A 47 -2.57 -0.60 4.46
CA PHE A 47 -3.33 -1.63 3.76
C PHE A 47 -3.72 -2.74 4.73
N ASN A 48 -4.61 -3.62 4.31
CA ASN A 48 -4.91 -4.82 5.10
C ASN A 48 -4.66 -6.08 4.29
N THR A 49 -4.33 -7.16 4.99
CA THR A 49 -4.05 -8.47 4.37
C THR A 49 -4.35 -9.58 5.37
N GLY A 50 -4.71 -10.76 4.86
CA GLY A 50 -4.85 -11.95 5.70
C GLY A 50 -3.52 -12.34 6.33
N LYS A 51 -3.52 -12.65 7.62
CA LYS A 51 -2.29 -13.04 8.33
C LYS A 51 -1.70 -14.37 7.85
N ASP A 52 -2.50 -15.21 7.20
CA ASP A 52 -2.06 -16.49 6.65
C ASP A 52 -1.63 -16.42 5.18
N THR A 53 -1.68 -15.25 4.55
CA THR A 53 -1.16 -15.05 3.21
C THR A 53 0.36 -15.03 3.22
N VAL A 54 0.98 -15.19 2.05
CA VAL A 54 2.45 -15.12 1.91
C VAL A 54 2.96 -13.77 2.44
N LYS A 55 2.37 -12.66 1.98
CA LYS A 55 2.80 -11.33 2.45
C LYS A 55 2.53 -11.11 3.93
N GLY A 56 1.42 -11.61 4.46
CA GLY A 56 1.11 -11.52 5.90
C GLY A 56 2.15 -12.23 6.74
N ARG A 57 2.53 -13.44 6.38
CA ARG A 57 3.59 -14.22 7.07
C ARG A 57 4.95 -13.56 6.92
N ASN A 58 5.26 -13.03 5.73
CA ASN A 58 6.51 -12.33 5.50
C ASN A 58 6.63 -11.11 6.41
N LEU A 59 5.58 -10.29 6.50
CA LEU A 59 5.56 -9.09 7.32
C LEU A 59 5.68 -9.38 8.80
N ALA A 60 5.08 -10.48 9.28
CA ALA A 60 5.20 -10.89 10.68
C ALA A 60 6.63 -11.29 11.06
N ARG A 61 7.39 -11.81 10.09
CA ARG A 61 8.77 -12.26 10.30
C ARG A 61 9.79 -11.17 10.00
N ASP A 62 9.57 -10.40 8.93
CA ASP A 62 10.48 -9.38 8.45
C ASP A 62 9.67 -8.19 7.94
N GLY A 63 9.70 -7.10 8.69
CA GLY A 63 8.87 -5.93 8.41
C GLY A 63 9.34 -5.04 7.26
N ARG A 64 10.43 -5.39 6.58
CA ARG A 64 10.93 -4.60 5.47
C ARG A 64 9.99 -4.67 4.28
N VAL A 65 9.61 -3.51 3.75
CA VAL A 65 8.69 -3.43 2.60
C VAL A 65 9.13 -2.35 1.62
N SER A 66 8.76 -2.56 0.38
CA SER A 66 8.84 -1.54 -0.67
C SER A 66 7.56 -1.56 -1.48
N LEU A 67 7.05 -0.38 -1.81
CA LEU A 67 5.81 -0.21 -2.57
C LEU A 67 6.12 0.61 -3.82
N CYS A 68 5.75 0.11 -4.98
CA CYS A 68 5.89 0.86 -6.23
C CYS A 68 4.52 1.16 -6.83
N VAL A 69 4.27 2.43 -7.11
CA VAL A 69 3.07 2.89 -7.83
C VAL A 69 3.55 3.52 -9.12
N ASP A 70 2.99 3.12 -10.24
CA ASP A 70 3.47 3.59 -11.53
C ASP A 70 2.33 4.00 -12.48
N ASP A 71 2.69 4.79 -13.48
CA ASP A 71 1.87 5.11 -14.63
C ASP A 71 2.55 4.52 -15.87
N ASP A 72 1.91 3.56 -16.52
CA ASP A 72 2.43 2.87 -17.69
C ASP A 72 2.08 3.57 -19.01
N THR A 73 1.58 4.80 -18.92
CA THR A 73 1.33 5.65 -20.09
C THR A 73 2.55 6.54 -20.36
N PRO A 74 3.09 6.57 -21.59
CA PRO A 74 4.20 7.48 -21.91
C PRO A 74 3.88 8.94 -21.57
N PRO A 75 4.82 9.71 -21.01
CA PRO A 75 6.25 9.42 -20.84
C PRO A 75 6.65 8.64 -19.60
N PHE A 76 5.73 7.98 -18.94
CA PHE A 76 5.89 7.13 -17.74
C PHE A 76 6.28 7.91 -16.48
N ALA A 77 5.82 7.40 -15.35
CA ALA A 77 6.12 7.95 -14.03
C ALA A 77 6.06 6.83 -12.99
N PHE A 78 6.80 6.97 -11.90
CA PHE A 78 6.70 6.02 -10.80
C PHE A 78 7.08 6.67 -9.47
N VAL A 79 6.56 6.06 -8.39
CA VAL A 79 6.91 6.38 -7.02
C VAL A 79 7.22 5.08 -6.30
N SER A 80 8.39 5.02 -5.67
CA SER A 80 8.80 3.91 -4.82
C SER A 80 8.90 4.39 -3.38
N LEU A 81 8.19 3.72 -2.48
CA LEU A 81 8.15 4.03 -1.05
C LEU A 81 8.70 2.82 -0.28
N SER A 82 9.65 3.05 0.62
CA SER A 82 10.22 1.97 1.42
C SER A 82 10.11 2.29 2.91
N GLY A 83 9.96 1.27 3.73
CA GLY A 83 9.88 1.42 5.17
C GLY A 83 9.73 0.08 5.89
N HIS A 84 9.28 0.16 7.14
CA HIS A 84 9.06 -1.02 7.98
C HIS A 84 7.59 -1.08 8.41
N ALA A 85 7.02 -2.27 8.36
CA ALA A 85 5.62 -2.52 8.67
C ALA A 85 5.40 -2.64 10.19
N GLU A 86 4.33 -1.99 10.65
CA GLU A 86 3.74 -2.22 11.96
C GLU A 86 2.40 -2.90 11.75
N LEU A 87 2.11 -3.93 12.54
CA LEU A 87 0.91 -4.76 12.38
C LEU A 87 -0.06 -4.52 13.53
N SER A 88 -1.35 -4.48 13.22
CA SER A 88 -2.42 -4.38 14.20
C SER A 88 -3.54 -5.36 13.85
N GLU A 89 -4.13 -5.98 14.88
CA GLU A 89 -5.33 -6.80 14.74
C GLU A 89 -6.53 -6.14 15.42
N ASP A 90 -6.43 -4.86 15.79
CA ASP A 90 -7.52 -4.13 16.44
C ASP A 90 -8.76 -4.10 15.54
N PRO A 91 -9.92 -4.65 15.97
CA PRO A 91 -11.10 -4.77 15.12
C PRO A 91 -11.65 -3.43 14.62
N ALA A 92 -11.61 -2.40 15.44
CA ALA A 92 -12.13 -1.08 15.07
C ALA A 92 -11.26 -0.43 14.01
N GLU A 93 -9.94 -0.51 14.14
CA GLU A 93 -9.00 0.02 13.14
C GLU A 93 -9.09 -0.76 11.83
N LEU A 94 -9.16 -2.09 11.89
CA LEU A 94 -9.31 -2.93 10.71
C LEU A 94 -10.56 -2.55 9.92
N ARG A 95 -11.69 -2.44 10.58
CA ARG A 95 -12.96 -2.10 9.94
C ARG A 95 -12.93 -0.69 9.33
N HIS A 96 -12.40 0.27 10.06
CA HIS A 96 -12.30 1.65 9.59
C HIS A 96 -11.48 1.75 8.30
N TRP A 97 -10.29 1.19 8.29
CA TRP A 97 -9.40 1.27 7.14
C TRP A 97 -9.85 0.40 5.98
N ALA A 98 -10.38 -0.79 6.25
CA ALA A 98 -10.94 -1.64 5.20
C ALA A 98 -12.07 -0.92 4.46
N GLY A 99 -12.92 -0.20 5.18
CA GLY A 99 -13.98 0.61 4.58
C GLY A 99 -13.45 1.74 3.73
N ARG A 100 -12.49 2.50 4.22
CA ARG A 100 -11.88 3.60 3.49
C ARG A 100 -11.13 3.14 2.24
N ILE A 101 -10.41 2.04 2.34
CA ILE A 101 -9.71 1.44 1.21
C ILE A 101 -10.72 0.98 0.16
N GLY A 102 -11.77 0.29 0.59
CA GLY A 102 -12.85 -0.13 -0.29
C GLY A 102 -13.51 1.05 -1.00
N ALA A 103 -13.72 2.16 -0.31
CA ALA A 103 -14.29 3.38 -0.88
C ALA A 103 -13.43 3.94 -2.02
N ARG A 104 -12.11 3.94 -1.86
CA ARG A 104 -11.19 4.40 -2.91
C ARG A 104 -11.29 3.54 -4.18
N TYR A 105 -11.25 2.22 -4.03
CA TYR A 105 -11.12 1.31 -5.17
C TYR A 105 -12.44 0.86 -5.78
N MET A 106 -13.51 0.87 -5.00
CA MET A 106 -14.80 0.32 -5.40
C MET A 106 -15.96 1.33 -5.35
N GLY A 107 -15.76 2.50 -4.73
CA GLY A 107 -16.76 3.56 -4.62
C GLY A 107 -17.14 3.85 -3.17
N GLU A 108 -17.41 5.12 -2.89
CA GLU A 108 -17.78 5.59 -1.54
C GLU A 108 -19.04 4.92 -0.98
N ASP A 109 -19.98 4.58 -1.85
CA ASP A 109 -21.23 3.91 -1.50
C ASP A 109 -21.02 2.46 -1.04
N ARG A 110 -19.83 1.89 -1.27
CA ARG A 110 -19.49 0.52 -0.88
C ARG A 110 -18.53 0.44 0.31
N ALA A 111 -18.28 1.57 0.99
CA ALA A 111 -17.35 1.61 2.13
C ALA A 111 -17.75 0.63 3.23
N ASP A 112 -19.03 0.64 3.64
CA ASP A 112 -19.53 -0.25 4.70
C ASP A 112 -19.42 -1.73 4.32
N GLU A 113 -19.74 -2.05 3.06
CA GLU A 113 -19.62 -3.40 2.52
C GLU A 113 -18.19 -3.93 2.68
N PHE A 114 -17.18 -3.15 2.27
CA PHE A 114 -15.79 -3.56 2.33
C PHE A 114 -15.22 -3.51 3.75
N GLY A 115 -15.72 -2.61 4.59
CA GLY A 115 -15.39 -2.63 6.02
C GLY A 115 -15.81 -3.94 6.68
N GLU A 116 -17.01 -4.42 6.39
CA GLU A 116 -17.53 -5.69 6.90
C GLU A 116 -16.82 -6.91 6.30
N ARG A 117 -16.56 -6.86 4.98
CA ARG A 117 -15.96 -7.97 4.26
C ARG A 117 -14.49 -8.20 4.65
N ASN A 118 -13.72 -7.13 4.77
CA ASN A 118 -12.26 -7.19 4.91
C ASN A 118 -11.76 -6.82 6.32
N GLY A 119 -12.60 -6.19 7.15
CA GLY A 119 -12.25 -5.84 8.53
C GLY A 119 -12.66 -6.92 9.52
N VAL A 120 -12.20 -8.16 9.33
CA VAL A 120 -12.64 -9.35 10.06
C VAL A 120 -11.47 -10.01 10.78
N PRO A 121 -11.74 -10.86 11.80
CA PRO A 121 -10.68 -11.64 12.45
C PRO A 121 -9.88 -12.45 11.45
N GLY A 122 -8.56 -12.52 11.65
CA GLY A 122 -7.65 -13.15 10.71
C GLY A 122 -7.00 -12.17 9.72
N GLU A 123 -7.47 -10.92 9.68
CA GLU A 123 -6.85 -9.85 8.91
C GLU A 123 -5.86 -9.07 9.77
N LEU A 124 -4.83 -8.54 9.10
CA LEU A 124 -3.87 -7.61 9.67
C LEU A 124 -4.09 -6.24 9.06
N LEU A 125 -4.11 -5.21 9.89
CA LEU A 125 -3.91 -3.84 9.42
C LEU A 125 -2.41 -3.60 9.41
N VAL A 126 -1.89 -3.20 8.26
CA VAL A 126 -0.47 -2.94 8.06
C VAL A 126 -0.27 -1.45 7.86
N ARG A 127 0.55 -0.86 8.70
CA ARG A 127 0.95 0.53 8.60
C ARG A 127 2.45 0.58 8.35
N VAL A 128 2.86 1.23 7.28
CA VAL A 128 4.27 1.38 6.93
C VAL A 128 4.63 2.85 7.01
N ARG A 129 5.48 3.22 7.96
CA ARG A 129 6.06 4.56 8.01
C ARG A 129 7.04 4.68 6.86
N ILE A 130 6.87 5.70 6.03
CA ILE A 130 7.69 5.93 4.84
C ILE A 130 9.04 6.49 5.27
N GLU A 131 10.09 5.75 5.01
CA GLU A 131 11.48 6.11 5.35
C GLU A 131 12.25 6.63 4.15
N LYS A 132 11.89 6.17 2.93
CA LYS A 132 12.59 6.54 1.70
C LYS A 132 11.58 6.68 0.56
N VAL A 133 11.76 7.74 -0.23
CA VAL A 133 10.94 8.02 -1.41
C VAL A 133 11.84 8.18 -2.62
N ILE A 134 11.50 7.48 -3.71
CA ILE A 134 12.06 7.73 -5.05
C ILE A 134 10.86 8.02 -5.95
N ALA A 135 10.80 9.21 -6.53
CA ALA A 135 9.63 9.65 -7.29
C ALA A 135 10.06 10.40 -8.55
N LYS A 136 9.73 9.85 -9.71
CA LYS A 136 10.15 10.36 -11.01
C LYS A 136 8.99 10.45 -11.98
N GLY A 137 8.84 11.62 -12.62
CA GLY A 137 7.94 11.83 -13.75
C GLY A 137 8.72 12.00 -15.04
N GLY A 138 8.01 11.95 -16.19
CA GLY A 138 8.63 12.13 -17.50
C GLY A 138 9.83 11.21 -17.72
N VAL A 139 9.69 9.93 -17.39
CA VAL A 139 10.81 8.98 -17.37
C VAL A 139 11.44 8.84 -18.76
N ALA A 140 10.64 8.90 -19.82
CA ALA A 140 11.09 8.77 -21.21
C ALA A 140 11.50 10.10 -21.86
N ASP A 141 11.41 11.20 -21.14
CA ASP A 141 11.78 12.53 -21.66
C ASP A 141 13.29 12.76 -21.61
#